data_dbfd694e3e35963831c223053b6632a1
#
_entry.id   dbfd694e3e35963831c223053b6632a1
#
_cell.length_a   1.000
_cell.length_b   1.000
_cell.length_c   1.000
_cell.angle_alpha   90.00
_cell.angle_beta   90.00
_cell.angle_gamma   90.00
#
_symmetry.space_group_name_H-M   'P 1'
#
loop_
_entity.id
_entity.type
_entity.pdbx_description
1 polymer ?
#
loop_
_entity_poly.entity_id
_entity_poly.type
_entity_poly.pdbx_seq_one_letter_code
_entity_poly.pdbx_strand_id
1 'polypeptide(L)'
;MRNAPGILRVYCNVVNYEMARHSVKEDDVRTAVRRVKDAYLPKRERLLKTHCSDRCNTLADCCAYLHLYAPLHTAMAYDIMSLVLSEMREWFRTFLSSLELLKMCSLGGGPGADVIGVVTALQSEFGCFYTSARIVDKIFDWKFIFESTIDEITSGCCGDVGRWLNCQYFEWSYITTNLLRKIDQDVDAAIRDTDVIIMSKFISAVASQNVPGMIKDIFKRMRPGAILLYIDNDGGGHHKIVSTIASECHLVPLLRPLQHQQYRNEALRINRFGSWSCCETRITVQIMEKKYEFPPVWNHFPLPKTETNWDLDLRNFSSVPRRKLRYVDKHSNTFERRMRRRRNKYKMQKKKPKTAF
;
A
#
# COMPACT_ATOMS: atom_id res chain seq x y z
N MET A 1 8.21 -7.24 -10.67
CA MET A 1 8.20 -8.20 -9.54
C MET A 1 8.11 -9.63 -10.05
N ARG A 2 9.09 -10.48 -9.75
CA ARG A 2 9.07 -11.93 -10.15
C ARG A 2 7.90 -12.70 -9.52
N ASN A 3 7.32 -12.19 -8.42
CA ASN A 3 6.25 -12.84 -7.66
C ASN A 3 4.83 -12.28 -7.96
N ALA A 4 4.63 -11.58 -9.07
CA ALA A 4 3.31 -11.06 -9.44
C ALA A 4 2.18 -12.12 -9.40
N PRO A 5 2.39 -13.37 -9.87
CA PRO A 5 1.37 -14.43 -9.75
C PRO A 5 1.03 -14.78 -8.29
N GLY A 6 1.98 -14.72 -7.38
CA GLY A 6 1.76 -14.95 -5.95
C GLY A 6 0.87 -13.87 -5.32
N ILE A 7 1.17 -12.60 -5.60
CA ILE A 7 0.36 -11.46 -5.14
C ILE A 7 -1.07 -11.54 -5.68
N LEU A 8 -1.22 -11.81 -6.98
CA LEU A 8 -2.53 -11.95 -7.58
C LEU A 8 -3.36 -13.05 -6.89
N ARG A 9 -2.71 -14.20 -6.58
CA ARG A 9 -3.35 -15.30 -5.86
C ARG A 9 -3.81 -14.89 -4.46
N VAL A 10 -2.97 -14.15 -3.71
CA VAL A 10 -3.34 -13.63 -2.38
C VAL A 10 -4.66 -12.89 -2.47
N TYR A 11 -4.75 -11.87 -3.31
CA TYR A 11 -5.95 -11.04 -3.40
C TYR A 11 -7.16 -11.79 -3.95
N CYS A 12 -6.97 -12.73 -4.90
CA CYS A 12 -8.05 -13.60 -5.35
C CYS A 12 -8.61 -14.47 -4.22
N ASN A 13 -7.74 -15.02 -3.37
CA ASN A 13 -8.15 -15.86 -2.25
C ASN A 13 -8.83 -15.03 -1.15
N VAL A 14 -8.32 -13.83 -0.86
CA VAL A 14 -8.95 -12.90 0.09
C VAL A 14 -10.35 -12.50 -0.38
N VAL A 15 -10.51 -12.13 -1.65
CA VAL A 15 -11.82 -11.80 -2.22
C VAL A 15 -12.78 -13.00 -2.07
N ASN A 16 -12.36 -14.22 -2.41
CA ASN A 16 -13.19 -15.42 -2.25
C ASN A 16 -13.57 -15.66 -0.80
N TYR A 17 -12.63 -15.47 0.11
CA TYR A 17 -12.84 -15.64 1.54
C TYR A 17 -13.83 -14.63 2.09
N GLU A 18 -13.68 -13.35 1.78
CA GLU A 18 -14.56 -12.28 2.27
C GLU A 18 -15.98 -12.41 1.68
N MET A 19 -16.09 -12.73 0.40
CA MET A 19 -17.38 -12.99 -0.23
C MET A 19 -18.12 -14.16 0.46
N ALA A 20 -17.42 -15.27 0.70
CA ALA A 20 -18.01 -16.44 1.36
C ALA A 20 -18.37 -16.17 2.83
N ARG A 21 -17.49 -15.44 3.56
CA ARG A 21 -17.69 -15.11 4.97
C ARG A 21 -18.92 -14.24 5.21
N HIS A 22 -19.16 -13.31 4.31
CA HIS A 22 -20.20 -12.29 4.45
C HIS A 22 -21.37 -12.49 3.49
N SER A 23 -21.42 -13.64 2.78
CA SER A 23 -22.48 -13.97 1.83
C SER A 23 -22.68 -12.92 0.73
N VAL A 24 -21.57 -12.25 0.32
CA VAL A 24 -21.60 -11.29 -0.81
C VAL A 24 -21.71 -12.06 -2.11
N LYS A 25 -22.71 -11.71 -2.93
CA LYS A 25 -22.94 -12.36 -4.22
C LYS A 25 -21.98 -11.83 -5.28
N GLU A 26 -21.69 -12.65 -6.29
CA GLU A 26 -20.81 -12.25 -7.39
C GLU A 26 -21.39 -11.06 -8.17
N ASP A 27 -22.71 -10.99 -8.33
CA ASP A 27 -23.37 -9.87 -9.01
C ASP A 27 -23.28 -8.56 -8.24
N ASP A 28 -23.24 -8.60 -6.91
CA ASP A 28 -23.00 -7.42 -6.08
C ASP A 28 -21.59 -6.88 -6.32
N VAL A 29 -20.59 -7.77 -6.37
CA VAL A 29 -19.20 -7.38 -6.68
C VAL A 29 -19.09 -6.88 -8.13
N ARG A 30 -19.77 -7.51 -9.09
CA ARG A 30 -19.80 -7.05 -10.50
C ARG A 30 -20.34 -5.63 -10.62
N THR A 31 -21.41 -5.33 -9.88
CA THR A 31 -21.98 -3.98 -9.81
C THR A 31 -21.04 -3.01 -9.14
N ALA A 32 -20.41 -3.42 -8.04
CA ALA A 32 -19.40 -2.64 -7.33
C ALA A 32 -18.18 -2.33 -8.20
N VAL A 33 -17.71 -3.27 -9.04
CA VAL A 33 -16.61 -3.06 -9.98
C VAL A 33 -16.87 -1.87 -10.91
N ARG A 34 -18.10 -1.73 -11.45
CA ARG A 34 -18.48 -0.59 -12.28
C ARG A 34 -18.44 0.70 -11.47
N ARG A 35 -19.03 0.71 -10.27
CA ARG A 35 -19.06 1.88 -9.37
C ARG A 35 -17.66 2.32 -8.96
N VAL A 36 -16.80 1.39 -8.55
CA VAL A 36 -15.41 1.66 -8.17
C VAL A 36 -14.61 2.20 -9.35
N LYS A 37 -14.74 1.63 -10.55
CA LYS A 37 -14.10 2.17 -11.76
C LYS A 37 -14.52 3.61 -12.03
N ASP A 38 -15.83 3.89 -12.00
CA ASP A 38 -16.36 5.24 -12.23
C ASP A 38 -15.85 6.25 -11.19
N ALA A 39 -15.66 5.81 -9.94
CA ALA A 39 -15.13 6.65 -8.87
C ALA A 39 -13.64 7.02 -9.06
N TYR A 40 -12.89 6.23 -9.81
CA TYR A 40 -11.47 6.47 -10.11
C TYR A 40 -11.24 7.11 -11.49
N LEU A 41 -12.29 7.41 -12.26
CA LEU A 41 -12.17 8.15 -13.50
C LEU A 41 -11.65 9.58 -13.27
N PRO A 42 -10.95 10.19 -14.26
CA PRO A 42 -10.54 11.58 -14.22
C PRO A 42 -11.73 12.52 -13.95
N LYS A 43 -11.50 13.60 -13.19
CA LYS A 43 -12.56 14.58 -12.84
C LYS A 43 -13.35 15.10 -14.06
N ARG A 44 -12.69 15.26 -15.21
CA ARG A 44 -13.30 15.75 -16.45
C ARG A 44 -14.41 14.82 -16.98
N GLU A 45 -14.27 13.52 -16.76
CA GLU A 45 -15.25 12.50 -17.13
C GLU A 45 -16.33 12.30 -16.07
N ARG A 46 -16.02 12.64 -14.78
CA ARG A 46 -16.96 12.56 -13.66
C ARG A 46 -18.02 13.67 -13.66
N LEU A 47 -17.75 14.83 -14.23
CA LEU A 47 -18.70 15.97 -14.31
C LEU A 47 -19.99 15.62 -15.04
N LEU A 48 -20.01 14.53 -15.81
CA LEU A 48 -21.20 14.03 -16.52
C LEU A 48 -21.97 12.96 -15.71
N LYS A 49 -21.48 12.53 -14.57
CA LYS A 49 -22.08 11.48 -13.73
C LYS A 49 -22.32 11.99 -12.31
N THR A 50 -23.51 11.78 -11.79
CA THR A 50 -23.98 12.18 -10.46
C THR A 50 -23.00 11.82 -9.33
N HIS A 51 -22.88 12.72 -8.36
CA HIS A 51 -22.05 12.64 -7.17
C HIS A 51 -21.98 11.26 -6.50
N CYS A 52 -20.87 10.54 -6.68
CA CYS A 52 -20.52 9.45 -5.81
C CYS A 52 -19.48 9.96 -4.80
N SER A 53 -19.94 10.43 -3.64
CA SER A 53 -19.09 11.04 -2.60
C SER A 53 -18.23 10.01 -1.86
N ASP A 54 -18.60 8.73 -1.91
CA ASP A 54 -17.94 7.66 -1.15
C ASP A 54 -17.55 6.50 -2.07
N ARG A 55 -16.25 6.24 -2.14
CA ARG A 55 -15.65 5.34 -3.15
C ARG A 55 -15.73 3.86 -2.80
N CYS A 56 -15.88 3.54 -1.52
CA CYS A 56 -15.99 2.17 -1.01
C CYS A 56 -16.84 2.18 0.25
N ASN A 57 -18.17 1.98 0.10
CA ASN A 57 -19.10 2.04 1.23
C ASN A 57 -19.61 0.66 1.64
N THR A 58 -19.33 -0.36 0.85
CA THR A 58 -19.80 -1.71 1.09
C THR A 58 -18.66 -2.70 0.96
N LEU A 59 -18.80 -3.88 1.58
CA LEU A 59 -17.84 -4.96 1.41
C LEU A 59 -17.69 -5.39 -0.05
N ALA A 60 -18.77 -5.31 -0.84
CA ALA A 60 -18.70 -5.57 -2.29
C ALA A 60 -17.78 -4.57 -3.01
N ASP A 61 -17.79 -3.28 -2.59
CA ASP A 61 -16.85 -2.28 -3.12
C ASP A 61 -15.40 -2.59 -2.72
N CYS A 62 -15.19 -3.05 -1.49
CA CYS A 62 -13.87 -3.49 -1.03
C CYS A 62 -13.37 -4.68 -1.84
N CYS A 63 -14.22 -5.70 -2.10
CA CYS A 63 -13.89 -6.83 -2.97
C CYS A 63 -13.58 -6.39 -4.41
N ALA A 64 -14.36 -5.44 -4.94
CA ALA A 64 -14.13 -4.86 -6.25
C ALA A 64 -12.77 -4.12 -6.33
N TYR A 65 -12.42 -3.34 -5.31
CA TYR A 65 -11.12 -2.66 -5.22
C TYR A 65 -9.96 -3.65 -5.13
N LEU A 66 -10.09 -4.69 -4.31
CA LEU A 66 -9.07 -5.76 -4.22
C LEU A 66 -8.84 -6.44 -5.57
N HIS A 67 -9.92 -6.69 -6.33
CA HIS A 67 -9.79 -7.24 -7.67
C HIS A 67 -9.13 -6.27 -8.64
N LEU A 68 -9.55 -4.99 -8.63
CA LEU A 68 -9.14 -4.01 -9.63
C LEU A 68 -7.73 -3.47 -9.42
N TYR A 69 -7.36 -3.13 -8.18
CA TYR A 69 -6.23 -2.25 -7.92
C TYR A 69 -5.18 -2.80 -6.94
N ALA A 70 -5.58 -3.58 -5.93
CA ALA A 70 -4.65 -3.97 -4.87
C ALA A 70 -3.43 -4.76 -5.38
N PRO A 71 -3.55 -5.73 -6.33
CA PRO A 71 -2.39 -6.42 -6.86
C PRO A 71 -1.38 -5.48 -7.54
N LEU A 72 -1.90 -4.49 -8.31
CA LEU A 72 -1.07 -3.50 -8.98
C LEU A 72 -0.35 -2.59 -7.97
N HIS A 73 -1.07 -2.11 -6.94
CA HIS A 73 -0.49 -1.22 -5.94
C HIS A 73 0.59 -1.93 -5.10
N THR A 74 0.38 -3.21 -4.74
CA THR A 74 1.39 -3.99 -4.04
C THR A 74 2.63 -4.23 -4.89
N ALA A 75 2.46 -4.65 -6.14
CA ALA A 75 3.56 -4.90 -7.05
C ALA A 75 4.34 -3.61 -7.36
N MET A 76 3.62 -2.51 -7.58
CA MET A 76 4.19 -1.20 -7.82
C MET A 76 5.01 -0.70 -6.62
N ALA A 77 4.47 -0.79 -5.41
CA ALA A 77 5.18 -0.38 -4.20
C ALA A 77 6.44 -1.22 -3.97
N TYR A 78 6.37 -2.54 -4.23
CA TYR A 78 7.51 -3.44 -4.18
C TYR A 78 8.58 -3.06 -5.20
N ASP A 79 8.21 -2.89 -6.47
CA ASP A 79 9.17 -2.63 -7.55
C ASP A 79 9.84 -1.25 -7.39
N ILE A 80 9.07 -0.24 -6.97
CA ILE A 80 9.60 1.10 -6.68
C ILE A 80 10.55 1.04 -5.48
N MET A 81 10.17 0.39 -4.39
CA MET A 81 11.05 0.28 -3.23
C MET A 81 12.31 -0.51 -3.57
N SER A 82 12.21 -1.59 -4.34
CA SER A 82 13.37 -2.35 -4.81
C SER A 82 14.31 -1.49 -5.66
N LEU A 83 13.76 -0.62 -6.51
CA LEU A 83 14.55 0.35 -7.28
C LEU A 83 15.27 1.34 -6.35
N VAL A 84 14.57 1.93 -5.39
CA VAL A 84 15.15 2.83 -4.39
C VAL A 84 16.29 2.12 -3.63
N LEU A 85 16.07 0.87 -3.24
CA LEU A 85 17.08 0.08 -2.53
C LEU A 85 18.29 -0.23 -3.40
N SER A 86 18.12 -0.47 -4.70
CA SER A 86 19.25 -0.69 -5.62
C SER A 86 20.15 0.54 -5.73
N GLU A 87 19.59 1.75 -5.69
CA GLU A 87 20.31 3.02 -5.79
C GLU A 87 20.91 3.48 -4.47
N MET A 88 20.30 3.11 -3.34
CA MET A 88 20.65 3.63 -2.02
C MET A 88 20.94 2.51 -1.01
N ARG A 89 21.43 1.37 -1.48
CA ARG A 89 21.58 0.16 -0.66
C ARG A 89 22.34 0.39 0.64
N GLU A 90 23.51 1.03 0.57
CA GLU A 90 24.36 1.26 1.75
C GLU A 90 23.73 2.28 2.71
N TRP A 91 23.06 3.28 2.16
CA TRP A 91 22.33 4.25 2.98
C TRP A 91 21.21 3.54 3.77
N PHE A 92 20.39 2.71 3.09
CA PHE A 92 19.33 1.95 3.77
C PHE A 92 19.88 0.90 4.73
N ARG A 93 21.01 0.27 4.43
CA ARG A 93 21.67 -0.64 5.37
C ARG A 93 22.04 0.10 6.65
N THR A 94 22.67 1.25 6.55
CA THR A 94 23.04 2.08 7.71
C THR A 94 21.79 2.55 8.46
N PHE A 95 20.78 3.03 7.75
CA PHE A 95 19.50 3.45 8.32
C PHE A 95 18.85 2.31 9.12
N LEU A 96 18.67 1.14 8.52
CA LEU A 96 18.04 -0.01 9.18
C LEU A 96 18.88 -0.56 10.34
N SER A 97 20.21 -0.57 10.22
CA SER A 97 21.09 -1.05 11.31
C SER A 97 21.07 -0.13 12.54
N SER A 98 20.61 1.10 12.40
CA SER A 98 20.43 2.03 13.52
C SER A 98 19.09 1.84 14.25
N LEU A 99 18.22 0.96 13.77
CA LEU A 99 16.87 0.73 14.30
C LEU A 99 16.76 -0.66 14.92
N GLU A 100 16.21 -0.74 16.13
CA GLU A 100 15.80 -2.02 16.74
C GLU A 100 14.50 -2.53 16.11
N LEU A 101 13.61 -1.61 15.75
CA LEU A 101 12.30 -1.86 15.16
C LEU A 101 12.04 -0.80 14.09
N LEU A 102 11.78 -1.23 12.85
CA LEU A 102 11.34 -0.34 11.78
C LEU A 102 9.86 -0.01 11.97
N LYS A 103 9.55 1.27 12.20
CA LYS A 103 8.18 1.77 12.34
C LYS A 103 7.73 2.43 11.05
N MET A 104 6.63 1.95 10.50
CA MET A 104 6.04 2.43 9.26
C MET A 104 4.63 2.98 9.49
N CYS A 105 4.25 4.03 8.75
CA CYS A 105 2.89 4.57 8.77
C CYS A 105 2.42 4.79 7.33
N SER A 106 1.36 4.07 6.91
CA SER A 106 0.73 4.26 5.61
C SER A 106 -0.50 5.16 5.77
N LEU A 107 -0.47 6.32 5.11
CA LEU A 107 -1.53 7.34 5.15
C LEU A 107 -2.44 7.18 3.93
N GLY A 108 -3.74 6.93 4.17
CA GLY A 108 -4.68 6.52 3.13
C GLY A 108 -4.37 5.12 2.61
N GLY A 109 -3.83 4.25 3.48
CA GLY A 109 -3.28 2.94 3.10
C GLY A 109 -4.32 1.91 2.66
N GLY A 110 -5.63 2.18 2.83
CA GLY A 110 -6.69 1.27 2.41
C GLY A 110 -6.47 -0.15 2.91
N PRO A 111 -6.42 -1.17 2.01
CA PRO A 111 -6.17 -2.56 2.39
C PRO A 111 -4.69 -2.87 2.70
N GLY A 112 -3.82 -1.88 2.89
CA GLY A 112 -2.40 -2.06 3.21
C GLY A 112 -1.54 -2.60 2.06
N ALA A 113 -1.99 -2.46 0.82
CA ALA A 113 -1.30 -2.99 -0.35
C ALA A 113 0.12 -2.43 -0.52
N ASP A 114 0.30 -1.16 -0.23
CA ASP A 114 1.59 -0.46 -0.26
C ASP A 114 2.54 -0.93 0.86
N VAL A 115 2.02 -1.12 2.07
CA VAL A 115 2.79 -1.67 3.20
C VAL A 115 3.33 -3.05 2.86
N ILE A 116 2.48 -3.95 2.33
CA ILE A 116 2.88 -5.30 1.91
C ILE A 116 4.01 -5.22 0.88
N GLY A 117 3.87 -4.35 -0.13
CA GLY A 117 4.88 -4.17 -1.17
C GLY A 117 6.22 -3.68 -0.60
N VAL A 118 6.19 -2.61 0.20
CA VAL A 118 7.41 -2.00 0.77
C VAL A 118 8.12 -2.94 1.74
N VAL A 119 7.39 -3.56 2.68
CA VAL A 119 7.99 -4.50 3.64
C VAL A 119 8.60 -5.69 2.92
N THR A 120 7.90 -6.24 1.91
CA THR A 120 8.41 -7.35 1.11
C THR A 120 9.71 -6.96 0.38
N ALA A 121 9.80 -5.77 -0.18
CA ALA A 121 11.03 -5.30 -0.85
C ALA A 121 12.20 -5.17 0.14
N LEU A 122 11.97 -4.54 1.29
CA LEU A 122 12.98 -4.36 2.33
C LEU A 122 13.49 -5.70 2.86
N GLN A 123 12.59 -6.64 3.18
CA GLN A 123 12.97 -7.96 3.66
C GLN A 123 13.63 -8.83 2.60
N SER A 124 13.27 -8.66 1.31
CA SER A 124 13.95 -9.34 0.20
C SER A 124 15.40 -8.92 0.08
N GLU A 125 15.71 -7.65 0.39
CA GLU A 125 17.06 -7.09 0.23
C GLU A 125 17.93 -7.29 1.47
N PHE A 126 17.35 -7.13 2.67
CA PHE A 126 18.11 -7.11 3.93
C PHE A 126 17.84 -8.31 4.86
N GLY A 127 16.95 -9.21 4.47
CA GLY A 127 16.50 -10.31 5.33
C GLY A 127 15.40 -9.90 6.30
N CYS A 128 15.05 -10.80 7.22
CA CYS A 128 14.00 -10.55 8.21
C CYS A 128 14.49 -9.62 9.33
N PHE A 129 13.69 -8.61 9.64
CA PHE A 129 13.88 -7.70 10.78
C PHE A 129 12.52 -7.27 11.33
N TYR A 130 12.52 -6.82 12.57
CA TYR A 130 11.29 -6.39 13.24
C TYR A 130 10.71 -5.13 12.57
N THR A 131 9.44 -5.23 12.21
CA THR A 131 8.69 -4.15 11.56
C THR A 131 7.34 -3.96 12.24
N SER A 132 6.99 -2.72 12.56
CA SER A 132 5.67 -2.32 13.04
C SER A 132 5.03 -1.40 12.01
N ALA A 133 3.86 -1.75 11.49
CA ALA A 133 3.14 -0.96 10.50
C ALA A 133 1.82 -0.42 11.06
N ARG A 134 1.62 0.90 10.94
CA ARG A 134 0.35 1.56 11.24
C ARG A 134 -0.31 1.97 9.93
N ILE A 135 -1.54 1.53 9.71
CA ILE A 135 -2.32 1.88 8.53
C ILE A 135 -3.41 2.84 8.96
N VAL A 136 -3.46 3.99 8.30
CA VAL A 136 -4.42 5.06 8.59
C VAL A 136 -5.34 5.21 7.39
N ASP A 137 -6.64 4.98 7.55
CA ASP A 137 -7.63 5.18 6.50
C ASP A 137 -9.00 5.55 7.09
N LYS A 138 -9.86 6.18 6.27
CA LYS A 138 -11.22 6.55 6.71
C LYS A 138 -12.21 5.38 6.73
N ILE A 139 -11.91 4.27 6.04
CA ILE A 139 -12.80 3.14 5.85
C ILE A 139 -12.43 2.03 6.82
N PHE A 140 -13.31 1.78 7.79
CA PHE A 140 -13.09 0.80 8.85
C PHE A 140 -12.94 -0.64 8.33
N ASP A 141 -13.69 -1.01 7.30
CA ASP A 141 -13.71 -2.38 6.76
C ASP A 141 -12.36 -2.84 6.19
N TRP A 142 -11.49 -1.89 5.80
CA TRP A 142 -10.13 -2.21 5.36
C TRP A 142 -9.29 -2.92 6.42
N LYS A 143 -9.56 -2.70 7.71
CA LYS A 143 -8.89 -3.40 8.80
C LYS A 143 -9.06 -4.91 8.68
N PHE A 144 -10.29 -5.37 8.49
CA PHE A 144 -10.59 -6.80 8.38
C PHE A 144 -10.01 -7.41 7.10
N ILE A 145 -10.07 -6.66 6.01
CA ILE A 145 -9.48 -7.07 4.74
C ILE A 145 -7.96 -7.18 4.83
N PHE A 146 -7.31 -6.23 5.50
CA PHE A 146 -5.86 -6.30 5.73
C PHE A 146 -5.50 -7.51 6.60
N GLU A 147 -6.25 -7.76 7.69
CA GLU A 147 -6.10 -8.95 8.53
C GLU A 147 -6.20 -10.24 7.69
N SER A 148 -7.25 -10.36 6.87
CA SER A 148 -7.42 -11.51 5.98
C SER A 148 -6.30 -11.64 4.95
N THR A 149 -5.76 -10.52 4.49
CA THR A 149 -4.64 -10.50 3.54
C THR A 149 -3.36 -11.00 4.21
N ILE A 150 -3.04 -10.54 5.41
CA ILE A 150 -1.89 -11.02 6.18
C ILE A 150 -2.03 -12.51 6.51
N ASP A 151 -3.21 -12.93 6.96
CA ASP A 151 -3.51 -14.34 7.22
C ASP A 151 -3.30 -15.22 5.98
N GLU A 152 -3.71 -14.76 4.80
CA GLU A 152 -3.50 -15.50 3.55
C GLU A 152 -2.03 -15.60 3.17
N ILE A 153 -1.28 -14.50 3.30
CA ILE A 153 0.16 -14.45 3.03
C ILE A 153 0.90 -15.39 3.96
N THR A 154 0.64 -15.34 5.27
CA THR A 154 1.35 -16.12 6.28
C THR A 154 0.93 -17.59 6.32
N SER A 155 -0.19 -17.95 5.69
CA SER A 155 -0.63 -19.35 5.57
C SER A 155 0.28 -20.23 4.71
N GLY A 156 1.28 -19.64 4.05
CA GLY A 156 2.25 -20.35 3.21
C GLY A 156 1.74 -20.76 1.83
N CYS A 157 0.52 -20.34 1.43
CA CYS A 157 -0.06 -20.66 0.13
C CYS A 157 0.47 -19.81 -1.02
N CYS A 158 1.23 -18.77 -0.72
CA CYS A 158 1.61 -17.72 -1.65
C CYS A 158 3.07 -17.79 -2.09
N GLY A 159 3.74 -18.94 -1.88
CA GLY A 159 5.13 -19.14 -2.29
C GLY A 159 6.08 -18.16 -1.59
N ASP A 160 6.96 -17.53 -2.38
CA ASP A 160 7.99 -16.65 -1.83
C ASP A 160 7.44 -15.39 -1.12
N VAL A 161 6.25 -14.92 -1.47
CA VAL A 161 5.63 -13.76 -0.77
C VAL A 161 5.41 -14.06 0.71
N GLY A 162 5.01 -15.30 1.05
CA GLY A 162 4.80 -15.72 2.43
C GLY A 162 6.10 -15.93 3.24
N ARG A 163 7.25 -16.04 2.58
CA ARG A 163 8.54 -16.16 3.27
C ARG A 163 9.02 -14.83 3.84
N TRP A 164 8.67 -13.74 3.19
CA TRP A 164 9.14 -12.41 3.53
C TRP A 164 8.28 -11.70 4.57
N LEU A 165 6.99 -12.00 4.62
CA LEU A 165 6.08 -11.50 5.67
C LEU A 165 5.89 -12.56 6.76
N ASN A 166 6.94 -12.78 7.54
CA ASN A 166 6.86 -13.66 8.69
C ASN A 166 6.20 -12.90 9.85
N CYS A 167 5.04 -13.38 10.31
CA CYS A 167 4.28 -12.76 11.41
C CYS A 167 5.04 -12.65 12.74
N GLN A 168 6.14 -13.37 12.92
CA GLN A 168 7.02 -13.23 14.09
C GLN A 168 7.80 -11.91 14.11
N TYR A 169 8.01 -11.31 12.92
CA TYR A 169 8.78 -10.08 12.76
C TYR A 169 7.94 -8.91 12.23
N PHE A 170 6.63 -9.12 12.02
CA PHE A 170 5.73 -8.12 11.49
C PHE A 170 4.49 -7.97 12.38
N GLU A 171 4.37 -6.82 13.01
CA GLU A 171 3.17 -6.40 13.72
C GLU A 171 2.50 -5.24 13.02
N TRP A 172 1.20 -5.10 13.21
CA TRP A 172 0.44 -4.04 12.58
C TRP A 172 -0.72 -3.56 13.43
N SER A 173 -1.11 -2.33 13.20
CA SER A 173 -2.32 -1.73 13.75
C SER A 173 -3.04 -0.89 12.69
N TYR A 174 -4.32 -0.64 12.92
CA TYR A 174 -5.17 0.11 12.00
C TYR A 174 -5.86 1.25 12.74
N ILE A 175 -5.73 2.48 12.22
CA ILE A 175 -6.34 3.69 12.77
C ILE A 175 -7.38 4.18 11.77
N THR A 176 -8.67 4.17 12.20
CA THR A 176 -9.77 4.62 11.35
C THR A 176 -10.03 6.11 11.59
N THR A 177 -9.62 6.94 10.64
CA THR A 177 -9.82 8.38 10.72
C THR A 177 -9.83 9.05 9.35
N ASN A 178 -10.45 10.23 9.27
CA ASN A 178 -10.43 11.06 8.07
C ASN A 178 -9.34 12.14 8.16
N LEU A 179 -8.22 11.90 7.51
CA LEU A 179 -7.05 12.78 7.50
C LEU A 179 -7.31 14.20 6.94
N LEU A 180 -8.43 14.44 6.22
CA LEU A 180 -8.83 15.78 5.79
C LEU A 180 -9.43 16.62 6.91
N ARG A 181 -9.71 16.03 8.06
CA ARG A 181 -10.13 16.70 9.30
C ARG A 181 -8.89 17.01 10.15
N LYS A 182 -9.13 17.58 11.33
CA LYS A 182 -8.06 17.78 12.32
C LYS A 182 -7.44 16.41 12.68
N ILE A 183 -6.12 16.34 12.66
CA ILE A 183 -5.36 15.14 13.07
C ILE A 183 -5.64 14.91 14.55
N ASP A 184 -6.14 13.73 14.89
CA ASP A 184 -6.38 13.28 16.26
C ASP A 184 -5.08 12.83 16.94
N GLN A 185 -5.15 12.52 18.23
CA GLN A 185 -3.98 12.17 19.03
C GLN A 185 -3.32 10.87 18.57
N ASP A 186 -4.12 9.86 18.15
CA ASP A 186 -3.60 8.55 17.73
C ASP A 186 -2.81 8.68 16.42
N VAL A 187 -3.33 9.47 15.47
CA VAL A 187 -2.63 9.74 14.21
C VAL A 187 -1.40 10.62 14.42
N ASP A 188 -1.47 11.64 15.30
CA ASP A 188 -0.32 12.45 15.66
C ASP A 188 0.80 11.59 16.22
N ALA A 189 0.48 10.71 17.18
CA ALA A 189 1.44 9.76 17.74
C ALA A 189 1.97 8.79 16.69
N ALA A 190 1.11 8.30 15.77
CA ALA A 190 1.51 7.42 14.68
C ALA A 190 2.52 8.08 13.74
N ILE A 191 2.33 9.35 13.39
CA ILE A 191 3.23 10.09 12.49
C ILE A 191 4.55 10.41 13.19
N ARG A 192 4.51 10.89 14.45
CA ARG A 192 5.72 11.28 15.20
C ARG A 192 6.66 10.12 15.49
N ASP A 193 6.09 8.94 15.77
CA ASP A 193 6.84 7.74 16.13
C ASP A 193 7.13 6.84 14.91
N THR A 194 7.29 7.41 13.72
CA THR A 194 7.46 6.65 12.49
C THR A 194 8.79 6.95 11.82
N ASP A 195 9.44 5.89 11.30
CA ASP A 195 10.67 5.95 10.51
C ASP A 195 10.38 6.16 9.02
N VAL A 196 9.31 5.51 8.50
CA VAL A 196 8.92 5.56 7.10
C VAL A 196 7.43 5.85 6.97
N ILE A 197 7.10 7.01 6.42
CA ILE A 197 5.73 7.35 6.02
C ILE A 197 5.53 6.98 4.56
N ILE A 198 4.43 6.27 4.27
CA ILE A 198 4.03 5.89 2.92
C ILE A 198 2.77 6.66 2.56
N MET A 199 2.79 7.33 1.42
CA MET A 199 1.64 7.99 0.80
C MET A 199 1.50 7.47 -0.63
N SER A 200 0.77 6.35 -0.81
CA SER A 200 0.59 5.70 -2.10
C SER A 200 -0.83 5.88 -2.63
N LYS A 201 -0.98 6.53 -3.80
CA LYS A 201 -2.28 6.80 -4.44
C LYS A 201 -3.27 7.55 -3.54
N PHE A 202 -2.75 8.24 -2.52
CA PHE A 202 -3.55 8.89 -1.49
C PHE A 202 -3.97 10.32 -1.89
N ILE A 203 -3.02 11.17 -2.27
CA ILE A 203 -3.31 12.60 -2.54
C ILE A 203 -4.26 12.76 -3.72
N SER A 204 -4.05 12.01 -4.81
CA SER A 204 -4.98 12.00 -5.95
C SER A 204 -6.37 11.46 -5.59
N ALA A 205 -6.46 10.57 -4.58
CA ALA A 205 -7.72 10.02 -4.11
C ALA A 205 -8.54 11.02 -3.30
N VAL A 206 -7.88 11.88 -2.49
CA VAL A 206 -8.54 12.85 -1.60
C VAL A 206 -8.55 14.27 -2.15
N ALA A 207 -8.14 14.50 -3.40
CA ALA A 207 -7.97 15.81 -4.02
C ALA A 207 -9.14 16.77 -3.69
N SER A 208 -8.90 17.70 -2.79
CA SER A 208 -9.83 18.70 -2.28
C SER A 208 -9.08 19.99 -1.91
N GLN A 209 -9.78 21.04 -1.55
CA GLN A 209 -9.17 22.30 -1.12
C GLN A 209 -8.36 22.18 0.19
N ASN A 210 -8.66 21.18 1.03
CA ASN A 210 -7.98 20.97 2.31
C ASN A 210 -6.69 20.18 2.23
N VAL A 211 -6.34 19.62 1.05
CA VAL A 211 -5.16 18.78 0.87
C VAL A 211 -3.84 19.49 1.23
N PRO A 212 -3.57 20.75 0.82
CA PRO A 212 -2.33 21.43 1.19
C PRO A 212 -2.17 21.57 2.71
N GLY A 213 -3.23 21.93 3.43
CA GLY A 213 -3.21 22.03 4.89
C GLY A 213 -2.92 20.69 5.56
N MET A 214 -3.59 19.63 5.13
CA MET A 214 -3.36 18.27 5.60
C MET A 214 -1.91 17.81 5.40
N ILE A 215 -1.36 18.01 4.20
CA ILE A 215 0.04 17.65 3.90
C ILE A 215 1.00 18.41 4.82
N LYS A 216 0.80 19.72 4.98
CA LYS A 216 1.62 20.57 5.85
C LYS A 216 1.57 20.11 7.30
N ASP A 217 0.40 19.75 7.78
CA ASP A 217 0.19 19.21 9.12
C ASP A 217 0.90 17.88 9.35
N ILE A 218 0.85 16.98 8.38
CA ILE A 218 1.57 15.70 8.40
C ILE A 218 3.08 15.95 8.43
N PHE A 219 3.61 16.74 7.49
CA PHE A 219 5.05 16.94 7.34
C PHE A 219 5.69 17.68 8.53
N LYS A 220 4.95 18.59 9.18
CA LYS A 220 5.41 19.23 10.42
C LYS A 220 5.55 18.25 11.59
N ARG A 221 4.72 17.21 11.62
CA ARG A 221 4.74 16.18 12.68
C ARG A 221 5.79 15.11 12.48
N MET A 222 6.29 14.95 11.26
CA MET A 222 7.36 13.99 10.99
C MET A 222 8.58 14.30 11.84
N ARG A 223 9.15 13.27 12.46
CA ARG A 223 10.41 13.42 13.19
C ARG A 223 11.59 13.60 12.25
N PRO A 224 12.63 14.31 12.63
CA PRO A 224 13.89 14.36 11.88
C PRO A 224 14.45 12.95 11.65
N GLY A 225 14.98 12.70 10.45
CA GLY A 225 15.46 11.40 10.01
C GLY A 225 14.36 10.47 9.46
N ALA A 226 13.09 10.80 9.64
CA ALA A 226 12.00 10.02 9.03
C ALA A 226 11.96 10.21 7.50
N ILE A 227 11.59 9.13 6.80
CA ILE A 227 11.51 9.08 5.35
C ILE A 227 10.05 9.20 4.92
N LEU A 228 9.80 9.98 3.87
CA LEU A 228 8.55 9.96 3.12
C LEU A 228 8.74 9.21 1.81
N LEU A 229 7.98 8.15 1.58
CA LEU A 229 7.80 7.50 0.28
C LEU A 229 6.46 7.95 -0.31
N TYR A 230 6.51 8.79 -1.32
CA TYR A 230 5.35 9.28 -2.05
C TYR A 230 5.27 8.63 -3.42
N ILE A 231 4.13 7.98 -3.72
CA ILE A 231 3.84 7.34 -5.00
C ILE A 231 2.42 7.73 -5.38
N ASP A 232 2.22 8.54 -6.40
CA ASP A 232 0.86 8.95 -6.78
C ASP A 232 0.68 9.08 -8.28
N ASN A 233 -0.56 9.30 -8.70
CA ASN A 233 -0.89 9.52 -10.10
C ASN A 233 -0.16 10.75 -10.63
N ASP A 234 0.37 10.63 -11.85
CA ASP A 234 1.11 11.68 -12.52
C ASP A 234 0.25 12.89 -12.93
N GLY A 235 -1.08 12.75 -12.91
CA GLY A 235 -2.02 13.81 -13.26
C GLY A 235 -2.34 14.78 -12.11
N GLY A 236 -2.86 15.97 -12.45
CA GLY A 236 -3.45 16.90 -11.48
C GLY A 236 -2.47 17.79 -10.70
N GLY A 237 -1.17 17.73 -11.00
CA GLY A 237 -0.17 18.59 -10.34
C GLY A 237 0.08 18.30 -8.87
N HIS A 238 -0.41 17.18 -8.33
CA HIS A 238 -0.30 16.83 -6.91
C HIS A 238 1.14 16.77 -6.43
N HIS A 239 2.06 16.24 -7.26
CA HIS A 239 3.48 16.18 -6.95
C HIS A 239 4.09 17.56 -6.69
N LYS A 240 3.65 18.61 -7.42
CA LYS A 240 4.14 19.97 -7.20
C LYS A 240 3.71 20.50 -5.84
N ILE A 241 2.45 20.27 -5.45
CA ILE A 241 1.93 20.65 -4.13
C ILE A 241 2.73 19.95 -3.04
N VAL A 242 2.95 18.64 -3.17
CA VAL A 242 3.75 17.86 -2.22
C VAL A 242 5.18 18.39 -2.13
N SER A 243 5.85 18.62 -3.27
CA SER A 243 7.24 19.13 -3.30
C SER A 243 7.36 20.52 -2.67
N THR A 244 6.44 21.44 -2.96
CA THR A 244 6.46 22.79 -2.38
C THR A 244 6.32 22.73 -0.86
N ILE A 245 5.32 22.01 -0.35
CA ILE A 245 5.08 21.90 1.09
C ILE A 245 6.22 21.09 1.78
N ALA A 246 6.77 20.09 1.11
CA ALA A 246 7.91 19.33 1.61
C ALA A 246 9.11 20.23 1.85
N SER A 247 9.44 21.11 0.89
CA SER A 247 10.50 22.10 1.03
C SER A 247 10.24 23.06 2.19
N GLU A 248 9.02 23.57 2.34
CA GLU A 248 8.62 24.44 3.47
C GLU A 248 8.73 23.73 4.83
N CYS A 249 8.63 22.41 4.85
CA CYS A 249 8.69 21.59 6.06
C CYS A 249 10.01 20.85 6.22
N HIS A 250 11.08 21.28 5.56
CA HIS A 250 12.44 20.71 5.67
C HIS A 250 12.53 19.22 5.28
N LEU A 251 11.72 18.77 4.31
CA LEU A 251 11.93 17.48 3.67
C LEU A 251 12.83 17.67 2.45
N VAL A 252 13.93 16.91 2.40
CA VAL A 252 14.93 16.97 1.34
C VAL A 252 14.87 15.70 0.51
N PRO A 253 14.80 15.79 -0.83
CA PRO A 253 14.84 14.62 -1.68
C PRO A 253 16.11 13.78 -1.44
N LEU A 254 15.94 12.48 -1.19
CA LEU A 254 17.03 11.50 -1.12
C LEU A 254 17.47 11.05 -2.50
N LEU A 255 16.52 10.99 -3.44
CA LEU A 255 16.73 10.70 -4.84
C LEU A 255 16.01 11.73 -5.70
N ARG A 256 16.49 11.92 -6.93
CA ARG A 256 15.80 12.75 -7.93
C ARG A 256 14.37 12.23 -8.14
N PRO A 257 13.33 13.09 -8.09
CA PRO A 257 11.96 12.66 -8.31
C PRO A 257 11.78 11.99 -9.67
N LEU A 258 11.15 10.83 -9.70
CA LEU A 258 10.73 10.15 -10.92
C LEU A 258 9.36 10.66 -11.32
N GLN A 259 9.26 11.40 -12.42
CA GLN A 259 8.02 11.95 -12.94
C GLN A 259 7.63 11.26 -14.23
N HIS A 260 6.34 11.23 -14.55
CA HIS A 260 5.77 10.71 -15.79
C HIS A 260 6.12 9.24 -16.08
N GLN A 261 6.35 8.45 -15.02
CA GLN A 261 6.69 7.05 -15.17
C GLN A 261 5.46 6.21 -15.50
N GLN A 262 5.56 5.42 -16.55
CA GLN A 262 4.54 4.41 -16.85
C GLN A 262 4.92 3.10 -16.16
N TYR A 263 4.17 2.72 -15.14
CA TYR A 263 4.28 1.40 -14.50
C TYR A 263 3.33 0.43 -15.17
N ARG A 264 3.83 -0.73 -15.59
CA ARG A 264 3.03 -1.78 -16.24
C ARG A 264 3.50 -3.17 -15.81
N ASN A 265 2.53 -4.03 -15.45
CA ASN A 265 2.80 -5.43 -15.11
C ASN A 265 1.65 -6.33 -15.61
N GLU A 266 1.80 -6.85 -16.82
CA GLU A 266 0.80 -7.69 -17.47
C GLU A 266 0.50 -9.00 -16.74
N ALA A 267 1.42 -9.49 -15.90
CA ALA A 267 1.21 -10.71 -15.12
C ALA A 267 0.10 -10.54 -14.05
N LEU A 268 -0.31 -9.29 -13.76
CA LEU A 268 -1.39 -8.97 -12.83
C LEU A 268 -2.76 -8.91 -13.51
N ARG A 269 -2.82 -9.09 -14.84
CA ARG A 269 -4.04 -8.95 -15.61
C ARG A 269 -4.91 -10.19 -15.50
N ILE A 270 -6.04 -10.08 -14.84
CA ILE A 270 -7.03 -11.14 -14.69
C ILE A 270 -8.44 -10.62 -15.02
N ASN A 271 -9.22 -11.42 -15.74
CA ASN A 271 -10.63 -11.12 -15.99
C ASN A 271 -11.48 -11.84 -14.95
N ARG A 272 -12.21 -11.08 -14.15
CA ARG A 272 -13.17 -11.57 -13.18
C ARG A 272 -14.25 -10.50 -12.96
N PHE A 273 -15.44 -10.91 -12.56
CA PHE A 273 -16.58 -10.01 -12.35
C PHE A 273 -16.95 -9.18 -13.59
N GLY A 274 -16.70 -9.73 -14.79
CA GLY A 274 -16.94 -9.03 -16.07
C GLY A 274 -15.96 -7.88 -16.35
N SER A 275 -14.82 -7.84 -15.67
CA SER A 275 -13.82 -6.81 -15.84
C SER A 275 -12.39 -7.30 -15.68
N TRP A 276 -11.46 -6.69 -16.43
CA TRP A 276 -10.02 -6.85 -16.22
C TRP A 276 -9.55 -6.04 -15.02
N SER A 277 -8.66 -6.64 -14.19
CA SER A 277 -7.89 -5.91 -13.21
C SER A 277 -6.95 -4.90 -13.86
N CYS A 278 -6.59 -3.84 -13.15
CA CYS A 278 -5.59 -2.89 -13.61
C CYS A 278 -4.21 -3.55 -13.62
N CYS A 279 -3.48 -3.35 -14.72
CA CYS A 279 -2.10 -3.80 -14.89
C CYS A 279 -1.14 -2.67 -15.24
N GLU A 280 -1.64 -1.44 -15.39
CA GLU A 280 -0.82 -0.27 -15.72
C GLU A 280 -1.33 1.00 -15.05
N THR A 281 -0.42 1.94 -14.79
CA THR A 281 -0.72 3.27 -14.25
C THR A 281 0.43 4.23 -14.56
N ARG A 282 0.14 5.54 -14.67
CA ARG A 282 1.15 6.59 -14.71
C ARG A 282 1.36 7.14 -13.31
N ILE A 283 2.62 7.30 -12.91
CA ILE A 283 2.98 7.68 -11.56
C ILE A 283 4.09 8.72 -11.52
N THR A 284 4.10 9.44 -10.42
CA THR A 284 5.24 10.21 -9.92
C THR A 284 5.68 9.61 -8.59
N VAL A 285 6.99 9.47 -8.40
CA VAL A 285 7.60 8.94 -7.20
C VAL A 285 8.54 9.98 -6.61
N GLN A 286 8.47 10.15 -5.29
CA GLN A 286 9.42 10.95 -4.53
C GLN A 286 9.79 10.20 -3.26
N ILE A 287 11.08 10.23 -2.91
CA ILE A 287 11.57 9.78 -1.63
C ILE A 287 12.32 10.93 -0.98
N MET A 288 11.93 11.27 0.22
CA MET A 288 12.43 12.46 0.93
C MET A 288 12.72 12.12 2.38
N GLU A 289 13.71 12.80 2.96
CA GLU A 289 14.05 12.69 4.36
C GLU A 289 13.71 14.00 5.09
N LYS A 290 13.07 13.91 6.25
CA LYS A 290 12.86 15.05 7.13
C LYS A 290 14.15 15.46 7.79
N LYS A 291 14.60 16.69 7.57
CA LYS A 291 15.78 17.28 8.24
C LYS A 291 15.36 18.06 9.49
N TYR A 292 16.34 18.39 10.32
CA TYR A 292 16.14 19.28 11.46
C TYR A 292 15.75 20.67 10.97
N GLU A 293 14.92 21.38 11.72
CA GLU A 293 14.52 22.77 11.42
C GLU A 293 15.69 23.74 11.53
N PHE A 294 16.67 23.41 12.38
CA PHE A 294 17.94 24.14 12.47
C PHE A 294 19.01 23.30 11.82
N PRO A 295 19.68 23.78 10.77
CA PRO A 295 20.83 23.07 10.25
C PRO A 295 21.85 22.94 11.39
N PRO A 296 22.30 21.74 11.75
CA PRO A 296 23.49 21.65 12.56
C PRO A 296 24.60 22.41 11.84
N VAL A 297 25.44 23.11 12.56
CA VAL A 297 26.54 23.96 12.04
C VAL A 297 27.52 23.20 11.11
N TRP A 298 27.26 21.92 10.84
CA TRP A 298 28.08 20.94 10.12
C TRP A 298 27.55 20.55 8.72
N ASN A 299 26.80 21.41 8.02
CA ASN A 299 26.31 21.13 6.67
C ASN A 299 27.42 21.29 5.59
N HIS A 300 28.49 20.50 5.65
CA HIS A 300 29.46 20.37 4.56
C HIS A 300 29.75 18.92 4.19
N PHE A 301 28.73 18.04 4.16
CA PHE A 301 28.83 16.84 3.34
C PHE A 301 28.19 17.14 1.99
N PRO A 302 28.97 17.20 0.90
CA PRO A 302 28.41 17.32 -0.44
C PRO A 302 27.53 16.09 -0.67
N LEU A 303 26.26 16.32 -1.04
CA LEU A 303 25.41 15.27 -1.60
C LEU A 303 26.23 14.57 -2.71
N PRO A 304 26.25 13.24 -2.77
CA PRO A 304 26.87 12.55 -3.88
C PRO A 304 26.25 13.11 -5.16
N LYS A 305 27.07 13.68 -6.03
CA LYS A 305 26.67 14.08 -7.39
C LYS A 305 26.43 12.80 -8.19
N THR A 306 25.31 12.16 -7.97
CA THR A 306 24.85 11.09 -8.86
C THR A 306 24.26 11.74 -10.10
N GLU A 307 25.08 12.06 -11.07
CA GLU A 307 24.68 12.21 -12.45
C GLU A 307 24.28 10.84 -13.01
N THR A 308 23.26 10.22 -12.45
CA THR A 308 22.69 9.01 -13.00
C THR A 308 21.57 9.43 -13.95
N ASN A 309 21.81 9.17 -15.21
CA ASN A 309 20.84 9.36 -16.27
C ASN A 309 19.73 8.31 -16.08
N TRP A 310 18.61 8.72 -15.52
CA TRP A 310 17.46 7.85 -15.18
C TRP A 310 16.59 7.56 -16.38
N ASP A 311 17.16 7.10 -17.51
CA ASP A 311 16.38 6.45 -18.56
C ASP A 311 16.06 4.98 -18.17
N LEU A 312 15.44 4.81 -17.01
CA LEU A 312 14.94 3.52 -16.55
C LEU A 312 13.60 3.24 -17.21
N ASP A 313 13.65 2.40 -18.23
CA ASP A 313 12.45 1.88 -18.89
C ASP A 313 11.75 0.86 -17.98
N LEU A 314 10.90 1.35 -17.07
CA LEU A 314 10.02 0.51 -16.24
C LEU A 314 9.07 -0.39 -17.08
N ARG A 315 9.11 -0.28 -18.41
CA ARG A 315 8.34 -1.11 -19.34
C ARG A 315 8.88 -2.54 -19.48
N ASN A 316 10.13 -2.78 -19.08
CA ASN A 316 10.82 -4.07 -19.30
C ASN A 316 10.73 -5.08 -18.14
N PHE A 317 9.92 -4.83 -17.10
CA PHE A 317 9.72 -5.82 -16.03
C PHE A 317 8.88 -7.04 -16.43
N SER A 318 8.44 -7.16 -17.70
CA SER A 318 7.48 -8.17 -18.14
C SER A 318 8.03 -9.31 -19.00
N SER A 319 9.35 -9.57 -19.06
CA SER A 319 9.88 -10.69 -19.83
C SER A 319 9.87 -12.02 -19.05
N VAL A 320 8.68 -12.56 -18.77
CA VAL A 320 8.50 -13.96 -18.37
C VAL A 320 7.75 -14.68 -19.50
N PRO A 321 8.24 -15.83 -20.01
CA PRO A 321 7.56 -16.56 -21.08
C PRO A 321 6.15 -16.97 -20.66
N ARG A 322 5.20 -16.75 -21.55
CA ARG A 322 3.79 -17.13 -21.38
C ARG A 322 3.64 -18.64 -21.23
N ARG A 323 3.74 -19.20 -20.02
CA ARG A 323 3.14 -20.49 -19.71
C ARG A 323 1.65 -20.26 -19.45
N LYS A 324 0.79 -20.82 -20.30
CA LYS A 324 -0.66 -20.86 -20.08
C LYS A 324 -0.92 -21.52 -18.73
N LEU A 325 -1.24 -20.72 -17.72
CA LEU A 325 -1.76 -21.21 -16.44
C LEU A 325 -3.15 -21.79 -16.71
N ARG A 326 -3.25 -23.10 -16.90
CA ARG A 326 -4.51 -23.82 -16.75
C ARG A 326 -4.85 -23.79 -15.25
N TYR A 327 -5.89 -23.10 -14.92
CA TYR A 327 -6.49 -23.10 -13.59
C TYR A 327 -7.00 -24.54 -13.33
N VAL A 328 -6.25 -25.33 -12.59
CA VAL A 328 -6.67 -26.64 -12.15
C VAL A 328 -7.21 -26.48 -10.75
N ASP A 329 -8.52 -26.60 -10.63
CA ASP A 329 -9.30 -26.51 -9.38
C ASP A 329 -9.06 -27.73 -8.46
N LYS A 330 -7.79 -27.92 -8.02
CA LYS A 330 -7.41 -29.03 -7.11
C LYS A 330 -7.42 -28.62 -5.62
N HIS A 331 -7.87 -27.41 -5.28
CA HIS A 331 -7.75 -26.90 -3.89
C HIS A 331 -9.09 -26.69 -3.15
N SER A 332 -10.23 -27.16 -3.66
CA SER A 332 -11.52 -27.03 -2.95
C SER A 332 -11.49 -27.69 -1.55
N ASN A 333 -10.84 -28.83 -1.42
CA ASN A 333 -10.73 -29.57 -0.14
C ASN A 333 -9.85 -28.87 0.92
N THR A 334 -8.84 -28.11 0.50
CA THR A 334 -7.96 -27.36 1.43
C THR A 334 -8.66 -26.11 1.93
N PHE A 335 -9.42 -25.45 1.08
CA PHE A 335 -10.22 -24.28 1.41
C PHE A 335 -11.33 -24.63 2.42
N GLU A 336 -12.09 -25.71 2.19
CA GLU A 336 -13.13 -26.16 3.13
C GLU A 336 -12.56 -26.56 4.50
N ARG A 337 -11.43 -27.27 4.55
CA ARG A 337 -10.75 -27.60 5.81
C ARG A 337 -10.31 -26.37 6.59
N ARG A 338 -9.86 -25.31 5.91
CA ARG A 338 -9.49 -24.04 6.54
C ARG A 338 -10.71 -23.28 7.04
N MET A 339 -11.77 -23.22 6.27
CA MET A 339 -13.04 -22.62 6.70
C MET A 339 -13.60 -23.29 7.96
N ARG A 340 -13.52 -24.64 8.06
CA ARG A 340 -13.90 -25.39 9.28
C ARG A 340 -13.02 -25.04 10.47
N ARG A 341 -11.68 -24.94 10.31
CA ARG A 341 -10.78 -24.57 11.41
C ARG A 341 -11.02 -23.15 11.92
N ARG A 342 -11.24 -22.18 11.02
CA ARG A 342 -11.54 -20.78 11.39
C ARG A 342 -12.92 -20.65 12.04
N ARG A 343 -13.96 -21.33 11.55
CA ARG A 343 -15.28 -21.38 12.20
C ARG A 343 -15.19 -21.92 13.64
N ASN A 344 -14.37 -22.94 13.86
CA ASN A 344 -14.18 -23.50 15.19
C ASN A 344 -13.44 -22.53 16.12
N LYS A 345 -12.41 -21.83 15.65
CA LYS A 345 -11.70 -20.79 16.43
C LYS A 345 -12.63 -19.65 16.85
N TYR A 346 -13.51 -19.21 15.94
CA TYR A 346 -14.50 -18.16 16.23
C TYR A 346 -15.60 -18.61 17.22
N LYS A 347 -16.03 -19.86 17.12
CA LYS A 347 -16.99 -20.45 18.09
C LYS A 347 -16.38 -20.57 19.50
N MET A 348 -15.11 -20.87 19.59
CA MET A 348 -14.40 -20.93 20.90
C MET A 348 -14.22 -19.54 21.52
N GLN A 349 -13.96 -18.50 20.74
CA GLN A 349 -13.88 -17.12 21.25
C GLN A 349 -15.22 -16.58 21.76
N LYS A 350 -16.35 -16.96 21.13
CA LYS A 350 -17.71 -16.57 21.59
C LYS A 350 -18.16 -17.31 22.85
N LYS A 351 -17.52 -18.43 23.22
CA LYS A 351 -17.88 -19.23 24.41
C LYS A 351 -17.12 -18.85 25.68
N LYS A 352 -16.24 -17.83 25.65
CA LYS A 352 -15.65 -17.32 26.89
C LYS A 352 -16.74 -16.58 27.67
N PRO A 353 -17.06 -16.99 28.92
CA PRO A 353 -18.07 -16.32 29.71
C PRO A 353 -17.65 -14.88 29.96
N LYS A 354 -18.60 -13.94 29.82
CA LYS A 354 -18.45 -12.58 30.33
C LYS A 354 -18.38 -12.72 31.87
N THR A 355 -17.19 -12.70 32.43
CA THR A 355 -17.00 -12.49 33.85
C THR A 355 -17.53 -11.11 34.16
N ALA A 356 -18.61 -11.08 34.92
CA ALA A 356 -19.16 -9.88 35.52
C ALA A 356 -18.13 -9.29 36.52
N PHE A 357 -17.87 -8.00 36.32
CA PHE A 357 -17.45 -7.09 37.38
C PHE A 357 -18.27 -5.82 37.22
#